data_d6fe7afd0b216af6a2b8e5000d050de3
#
_entry.id   d6fe7afd0b216af6a2b8e5000d050de3
#
_cell.length_a   1.000
_cell.length_b   1.000
_cell.length_c   1.000
_cell.angle_alpha   90.00
_cell.angle_beta   90.00
_cell.angle_gamma   90.00
#
_symmetry.space_group_name_H-M   'P 1'
#
loop_
_entity.id
_entity.type
_entity.pdbx_description
1 polymer ?
#
loop_
_entity_poly.entity_id
_entity_poly.type
_entity_poly.pdbx_seq_one_letter_code
_entity_poly.pdbx_strand_id
1 'polypeptide(L)'
;MDRLQPVDEAWSRALAVVAHPDDMEYGAAAAVARWTAQGKTVAYCLVTSGEAGIDSMPPEEARPVREREQREAAALVGVSSVEFLGHPDGMLEYGLPLRRDIARVIRRHRPEVVIMTNHHPTFEGGGLNQADHIAVGQAVIDAVRDAANRWVFRELLTEGLEPWNGVRMVLASGSPYARHGVDITDHFAAGVASLQAHAAYLKGLGDDHPMADAEEFLEAAARANGTRLGCRFAASFEVIEFG
;
A
#
# COMPACT_ATOMS: atom_id res chain seq x y z
N MET A 1 23.23 3.80 -10.46
CA MET A 1 22.07 3.21 -9.75
C MET A 1 22.17 1.70 -9.83
N ASP A 2 21.96 1.00 -8.72
CA ASP A 2 22.06 -0.46 -8.70
C ASP A 2 20.89 -1.09 -9.48
N ARG A 3 21.16 -2.24 -10.10
CA ARG A 3 20.16 -3.01 -10.85
C ARG A 3 19.12 -3.58 -9.90
N LEU A 4 17.84 -3.50 -10.28
CA LEU A 4 16.76 -4.18 -9.55
C LEU A 4 16.73 -5.67 -9.92
N GLN A 5 16.41 -6.50 -8.92
CA GLN A 5 16.10 -7.93 -9.11
C GLN A 5 14.58 -8.07 -9.31
N PRO A 6 14.11 -9.04 -10.08
CA PRO A 6 12.67 -9.32 -10.13
C PRO A 6 12.12 -9.73 -8.76
N VAL A 7 10.92 -9.25 -8.43
CA VAL A 7 10.17 -9.75 -7.26
C VAL A 7 9.74 -11.20 -7.53
N ASP A 8 9.81 -12.07 -6.50
CA ASP A 8 9.22 -13.41 -6.59
C ASP A 8 7.69 -13.30 -6.65
N GLU A 9 7.10 -13.70 -7.76
CA GLU A 9 5.65 -13.70 -8.00
C GLU A 9 5.00 -15.07 -7.78
N ALA A 10 5.68 -16.06 -7.16
CA ALA A 10 5.16 -17.41 -6.92
C ALA A 10 4.24 -17.48 -5.69
N TRP A 11 3.20 -16.65 -5.64
CA TRP A 11 2.19 -16.56 -4.59
C TRP A 11 0.80 -16.35 -5.20
N SER A 12 -0.26 -16.56 -4.41
CA SER A 12 -1.65 -16.47 -4.85
C SER A 12 -2.45 -15.36 -4.17
N ARG A 13 -2.13 -15.02 -2.93
CA ARG A 13 -2.88 -14.03 -2.14
C ARG A 13 -1.96 -12.98 -1.54
N ALA A 14 -2.34 -11.72 -1.69
CA ALA A 14 -1.71 -10.59 -1.02
C ALA A 14 -2.72 -9.74 -0.26
N LEU A 15 -2.22 -9.04 0.74
CA LEU A 15 -2.93 -8.02 1.50
C LEU A 15 -2.11 -6.74 1.45
N ALA A 16 -2.65 -5.67 0.91
CA ALA A 16 -2.08 -4.34 1.07
C ALA A 16 -2.57 -3.73 2.37
N VAL A 17 -1.65 -3.22 3.19
CA VAL A 17 -1.96 -2.48 4.42
C VAL A 17 -1.23 -1.16 4.35
N VAL A 18 -1.97 -0.07 4.22
CA VAL A 18 -1.45 1.28 4.01
C VAL A 18 -2.16 2.30 4.91
N ALA A 19 -1.57 3.46 5.06
CA ALA A 19 -2.10 4.49 5.95
C ALA A 19 -3.37 5.14 5.39
N HIS A 20 -3.31 5.57 4.12
CA HIS A 20 -4.33 6.44 3.53
C HIS A 20 -4.87 5.90 2.20
N PRO A 21 -6.08 6.30 1.79
CA PRO A 21 -6.48 6.26 0.38
C PRO A 21 -5.44 6.96 -0.50
N ASP A 22 -5.14 6.40 -1.68
CA ASP A 22 -4.11 6.78 -2.66
C ASP A 22 -2.68 6.22 -2.44
N ASP A 23 -2.31 5.77 -1.27
CA ASP A 23 -0.98 5.21 -1.00
C ASP A 23 -0.56 4.10 -1.98
N MET A 24 -1.50 3.22 -2.31
CA MET A 24 -1.25 2.14 -3.28
C MET A 24 -1.09 2.69 -4.69
N GLU A 25 -1.85 3.70 -5.03
CA GLU A 25 -1.91 4.31 -6.34
C GLU A 25 -0.60 5.06 -6.66
N TYR A 26 -0.03 5.74 -5.70
CA TYR A 26 1.28 6.39 -5.85
C TYR A 26 2.47 5.44 -5.91
N GLY A 27 2.32 4.17 -5.52
CA GLY A 27 3.47 3.27 -5.42
C GLY A 27 3.33 1.92 -6.13
N ALA A 28 2.22 1.23 -5.97
CA ALA A 28 2.12 -0.19 -6.30
C ALA A 28 0.91 -0.57 -7.17
N ALA A 29 -0.05 0.33 -7.45
CA ALA A 29 -1.31 -0.02 -8.12
C ALA A 29 -1.10 -0.68 -9.50
N ALA A 30 -0.13 -0.22 -10.30
CA ALA A 30 0.17 -0.84 -11.59
C ALA A 30 0.73 -2.27 -11.43
N ALA A 31 1.50 -2.56 -10.37
CA ALA A 31 1.94 -3.92 -10.05
C ALA A 31 0.75 -4.78 -9.58
N VAL A 32 -0.17 -4.21 -8.79
CA VAL A 32 -1.41 -4.89 -8.40
C VAL A 32 -2.25 -5.23 -9.63
N ALA A 33 -2.41 -4.31 -10.59
CA ALA A 33 -3.10 -4.59 -11.85
C ALA A 33 -2.49 -5.77 -12.62
N ARG A 34 -1.15 -5.86 -12.67
CA ARG A 34 -0.45 -7.01 -13.22
C ARG A 34 -0.78 -8.30 -12.46
N TRP A 35 -0.72 -8.27 -11.14
CA TRP A 35 -0.94 -9.47 -10.33
C TRP A 35 -2.38 -9.96 -10.38
N THR A 36 -3.36 -9.07 -10.37
CA THR A 36 -4.78 -9.44 -10.54
C THR A 36 -5.07 -9.99 -11.94
N ALA A 37 -4.45 -9.42 -12.98
CA ALA A 37 -4.53 -9.96 -14.35
C ALA A 37 -3.92 -11.38 -14.47
N GLN A 38 -2.96 -11.74 -13.61
CA GLN A 38 -2.40 -13.09 -13.49
C GLN A 38 -3.34 -14.05 -12.70
N GLY A 39 -4.49 -13.58 -12.21
CA GLY A 39 -5.43 -14.38 -11.41
C GLY A 39 -5.12 -14.44 -9.91
N LYS A 40 -4.20 -13.59 -9.41
CA LYS A 40 -3.94 -13.48 -7.98
C LYS A 40 -5.03 -12.66 -7.28
N THR A 41 -5.28 -12.98 -6.02
CA THR A 41 -6.20 -12.21 -5.18
C THR A 41 -5.43 -11.19 -4.35
N VAL A 42 -5.83 -9.92 -4.45
CA VAL A 42 -5.29 -8.84 -3.62
C VAL A 42 -6.45 -8.17 -2.86
N ALA A 43 -6.27 -7.95 -1.56
CA ALA A 43 -7.19 -7.18 -0.73
C ALA A 43 -6.50 -5.92 -0.22
N TYR A 44 -7.24 -4.83 -0.04
CA TYR A 44 -6.76 -3.58 0.50
C TYR A 44 -7.32 -3.34 1.91
N CYS A 45 -6.46 -2.95 2.83
CA CYS A 45 -6.77 -2.47 4.16
C CYS A 45 -6.14 -1.10 4.37
N LEU A 46 -6.99 -0.07 4.49
CA LEU A 46 -6.59 1.30 4.77
C LEU A 46 -6.74 1.53 6.28
N VAL A 47 -5.70 2.02 6.93
CA VAL A 47 -5.72 2.25 8.39
C VAL A 47 -6.61 3.44 8.71
N THR A 48 -6.56 4.49 7.92
CA THR A 48 -7.45 5.67 7.99
C THR A 48 -8.36 5.75 6.78
N SER A 49 -9.25 6.73 6.76
CA SER A 49 -10.02 7.08 5.57
C SER A 49 -9.47 8.31 4.84
N GLY A 50 -8.28 8.80 5.21
CA GLY A 50 -7.67 9.98 4.62
C GLY A 50 -8.49 11.25 4.81
N GLU A 51 -9.26 11.31 5.90
CA GLU A 51 -10.26 12.36 6.14
C GLU A 51 -9.67 13.75 6.43
N ALA A 52 -8.39 13.82 6.80
CA ALA A 52 -7.67 15.09 6.98
C ALA A 52 -6.87 15.53 5.73
N GLY A 53 -6.94 14.77 4.63
CA GLY A 53 -6.08 14.96 3.45
C GLY A 53 -6.56 16.04 2.46
N ILE A 54 -7.73 16.67 2.65
CA ILE A 54 -8.27 17.72 1.77
C ILE A 54 -8.55 18.97 2.60
N ASP A 55 -7.66 19.96 2.54
CA ASP A 55 -7.72 21.17 3.38
C ASP A 55 -9.06 21.95 3.25
N SER A 56 -9.65 21.96 2.07
CA SER A 56 -10.91 22.66 1.80
C SER A 56 -12.18 21.89 2.21
N MET A 57 -12.04 20.69 2.78
CA MET A 57 -13.16 19.79 3.11
C MET A 57 -13.03 19.28 4.55
N PRO A 58 -14.03 19.48 5.42
CA PRO A 58 -13.96 18.99 6.79
C PRO A 58 -13.96 17.44 6.82
N PRO A 59 -13.35 16.81 7.84
CA PRO A 59 -13.17 15.37 7.89
C PRO A 59 -14.42 14.52 7.72
N GLU A 60 -15.57 14.98 8.24
CA GLU A 60 -16.86 14.28 8.12
C GLU A 60 -17.41 14.26 6.69
N GLU A 61 -17.03 15.22 5.86
CA GLU A 61 -17.35 15.27 4.43
C GLU A 61 -16.29 14.57 3.59
N ALA A 62 -15.01 14.72 3.93
CA ALA A 62 -13.90 14.12 3.22
C ALA A 62 -13.91 12.58 3.32
N ARG A 63 -14.20 12.02 4.50
CA ARG A 63 -14.22 10.57 4.73
C ARG A 63 -15.04 9.79 3.69
N PRO A 64 -16.33 10.03 3.50
CA PRO A 64 -17.12 9.25 2.54
C PRO A 64 -16.68 9.47 1.09
N VAL A 65 -16.12 10.63 0.75
CA VAL A 65 -15.57 10.92 -0.58
C VAL A 65 -14.34 10.06 -0.82
N ARG A 66 -13.35 10.13 0.07
CA ARG A 66 -12.08 9.39 -0.02
C ARG A 66 -12.29 7.88 -0.03
N GLU A 67 -13.19 7.36 0.82
CA GLU A 67 -13.52 5.93 0.83
C GLU A 67 -14.16 5.47 -0.48
N ARG A 68 -15.03 6.27 -1.10
CA ARG A 68 -15.61 5.96 -2.40
C ARG A 68 -14.55 5.95 -3.49
N GLU A 69 -13.74 7.01 -3.57
CA GLU A 69 -12.65 7.12 -4.54
C GLU A 69 -11.68 5.93 -4.44
N GLN A 70 -11.31 5.53 -3.22
CA GLN A 70 -10.45 4.36 -3.02
C GLN A 70 -11.09 3.05 -3.51
N ARG A 71 -12.39 2.85 -3.31
CA ARG A 71 -13.06 1.65 -3.83
C ARG A 71 -13.13 1.65 -5.36
N GLU A 72 -13.36 2.81 -5.96
CA GLU A 72 -13.37 2.99 -7.41
C GLU A 72 -11.95 2.76 -7.99
N ALA A 73 -10.93 3.34 -7.39
CA ALA A 73 -9.52 3.16 -7.74
C ALA A 73 -9.10 1.67 -7.68
N ALA A 74 -9.41 1.02 -6.57
CA ALA A 74 -9.09 -0.40 -6.36
C ALA A 74 -9.75 -1.30 -7.41
N ALA A 75 -11.00 -1.02 -7.81
CA ALA A 75 -11.72 -1.79 -8.83
C ALA A 75 -11.03 -1.71 -10.21
N LEU A 76 -10.42 -0.57 -10.56
CA LEU A 76 -9.69 -0.39 -11.83
C LEU A 76 -8.45 -1.28 -11.95
N VAL A 77 -7.89 -1.70 -10.82
CA VAL A 77 -6.74 -2.62 -10.76
C VAL A 77 -7.14 -4.05 -10.33
N GLY A 78 -8.44 -4.39 -10.40
CA GLY A 78 -8.96 -5.73 -10.17
C GLY A 78 -9.10 -6.12 -8.69
N VAL A 79 -9.07 -5.15 -7.77
CA VAL A 79 -9.27 -5.36 -6.33
C VAL A 79 -10.72 -5.11 -5.97
N SER A 80 -11.39 -6.11 -5.36
CA SER A 80 -12.79 -6.02 -4.95
C SER A 80 -12.98 -5.96 -3.43
N SER A 81 -11.95 -6.28 -2.66
CA SER A 81 -11.98 -6.26 -1.19
C SER A 81 -11.21 -5.06 -0.68
N VAL A 82 -11.93 -4.06 -0.17
CA VAL A 82 -11.36 -2.83 0.43
C VAL A 82 -12.01 -2.59 1.78
N GLU A 83 -11.21 -2.60 2.84
CA GLU A 83 -11.66 -2.29 4.21
C GLU A 83 -10.90 -1.12 4.80
N PHE A 84 -11.55 -0.41 5.73
CA PHE A 84 -11.00 0.71 6.47
C PHE A 84 -11.05 0.40 7.94
N LEU A 85 -9.94 0.61 8.67
CA LEU A 85 -9.87 0.35 10.11
C LEU A 85 -10.45 1.50 10.93
N GLY A 86 -10.55 2.70 10.35
CA GLY A 86 -11.17 3.87 10.98
C GLY A 86 -10.33 4.55 12.06
N HIS A 87 -9.01 4.33 12.05
CA HIS A 87 -8.10 5.14 12.87
C HIS A 87 -8.08 6.59 12.35
N PRO A 88 -7.81 7.58 13.23
CA PRO A 88 -7.82 8.98 12.85
C PRO A 88 -6.64 9.31 11.93
N ASP A 89 -6.93 9.98 10.82
CA ASP A 89 -5.96 10.40 9.82
C ASP A 89 -5.04 11.52 10.34
N GLY A 90 -3.74 11.43 10.02
CA GLY A 90 -2.72 12.37 10.45
C GLY A 90 -2.26 12.20 11.90
N MET A 91 -2.83 11.24 12.65
CA MET A 91 -2.59 11.08 14.09
C MET A 91 -2.30 9.62 14.47
N LEU A 92 -1.74 8.83 13.56
CA LEU A 92 -1.45 7.43 13.85
C LEU A 92 -0.24 7.28 14.77
N GLU A 93 -0.42 6.52 15.83
CA GLU A 93 0.65 6.16 16.75
C GLU A 93 1.01 4.67 16.57
N TYR A 94 2.31 4.40 16.40
CA TYR A 94 2.80 3.03 16.51
C TYR A 94 2.54 2.50 17.92
N GLY A 95 1.85 1.35 18.01
CA GLY A 95 1.55 0.75 19.30
C GLY A 95 0.72 -0.52 19.21
N LEU A 96 0.39 -1.11 20.36
CA LEU A 96 -0.34 -2.37 20.45
C LEU A 96 -1.73 -2.33 19.80
N PRO A 97 -2.53 -1.26 19.91
CA PRO A 97 -3.83 -1.21 19.23
C PRO A 97 -3.71 -1.36 17.73
N LEU A 98 -2.82 -0.57 17.08
CA LEU A 98 -2.60 -0.60 15.64
C LEU A 98 -2.07 -1.96 15.19
N ARG A 99 -1.06 -2.51 15.88
CA ARG A 99 -0.50 -3.85 15.59
C ARG A 99 -1.57 -4.93 15.68
N ARG A 100 -2.42 -4.90 16.73
CA ARG A 100 -3.51 -5.86 16.91
C ARG A 100 -4.52 -5.81 15.78
N ASP A 101 -4.92 -4.61 15.37
CA ASP A 101 -5.92 -4.45 14.31
C ASP A 101 -5.38 -4.92 12.98
N ILE A 102 -4.11 -4.64 12.66
CA ILE A 102 -3.42 -5.18 11.47
C ILE A 102 -3.27 -6.71 11.56
N ALA A 103 -2.86 -7.26 12.74
CA ALA A 103 -2.75 -8.70 12.92
C ALA A 103 -4.10 -9.42 12.75
N ARG A 104 -5.21 -8.77 13.16
CA ARG A 104 -6.58 -9.25 12.95
C ARG A 104 -6.87 -9.38 11.45
N VAL A 105 -6.53 -8.38 10.66
CA VAL A 105 -6.74 -8.39 9.21
C VAL A 105 -5.87 -9.46 8.53
N ILE A 106 -4.60 -9.58 8.92
CA ILE A 106 -3.71 -10.63 8.41
C ILE A 106 -4.27 -12.02 8.71
N ARG A 107 -4.75 -12.30 9.93
CA ARG A 107 -5.37 -13.59 10.28
C ARG A 107 -6.64 -13.87 9.48
N ARG A 108 -7.43 -12.83 9.16
CA ARG A 108 -8.67 -12.93 8.38
C ARG A 108 -8.38 -13.26 6.92
N HIS A 109 -7.47 -12.52 6.28
CA HIS A 109 -7.17 -12.65 4.84
C HIS A 109 -6.18 -13.77 4.54
N ARG A 110 -5.34 -14.16 5.49
CA ARG A 110 -4.34 -15.23 5.36
C ARG A 110 -3.43 -15.04 4.13
N PRO A 111 -2.79 -13.88 3.95
CA PRO A 111 -1.98 -13.57 2.79
C PRO A 111 -0.63 -14.29 2.83
N GLU A 112 -0.05 -14.53 1.65
CA GLU A 112 1.33 -15.00 1.49
C GLU A 112 2.30 -13.81 1.35
N VAL A 113 1.77 -12.66 0.90
CA VAL A 113 2.51 -11.41 0.73
C VAL A 113 1.72 -10.28 1.37
N VAL A 114 2.41 -9.41 2.10
CA VAL A 114 1.84 -8.14 2.56
C VAL A 114 2.50 -7.01 1.77
N ILE A 115 1.73 -6.04 1.31
CA ILE A 115 2.20 -4.87 0.59
C ILE A 115 1.97 -3.65 1.49
N MET A 116 2.94 -2.76 1.55
CA MET A 116 2.85 -1.51 2.31
C MET A 116 3.58 -0.38 1.60
N THR A 117 3.40 0.84 2.07
CA THR A 117 4.21 1.99 1.68
C THR A 117 5.52 2.05 2.47
N ASN A 118 6.41 2.94 2.06
CA ASN A 118 7.68 3.21 2.72
C ASN A 118 7.50 3.54 4.21
N HIS A 119 8.23 2.86 5.07
CA HIS A 119 8.22 3.04 6.53
C HIS A 119 9.49 3.74 7.07
N HIS A 120 10.42 4.08 6.19
CA HIS A 120 11.63 4.81 6.57
C HIS A 120 11.35 6.31 6.71
N PRO A 121 12.18 7.05 7.45
CA PRO A 121 11.99 8.50 7.65
C PRO A 121 12.06 9.33 6.38
N THR A 122 12.65 8.80 5.31
CA THR A 122 12.82 9.50 4.03
C THR A 122 12.44 8.62 2.85
N PHE A 123 12.04 9.26 1.76
CA PHE A 123 11.95 8.64 0.43
C PHE A 123 13.30 8.63 -0.29
N GLU A 124 13.39 7.92 -1.42
CA GLU A 124 14.54 8.04 -2.33
C GLU A 124 14.69 9.51 -2.76
N GLY A 125 15.92 10.03 -2.70
CA GLY A 125 16.17 11.46 -2.94
C GLY A 125 16.12 12.35 -1.68
N GLY A 126 15.80 11.80 -0.51
CA GLY A 126 15.94 12.48 0.80
C GLY A 126 14.72 13.29 1.24
N GLY A 127 13.61 13.28 0.49
CA GLY A 127 12.35 13.87 0.93
C GLY A 127 11.84 13.20 2.21
N LEU A 128 11.29 13.96 3.16
CA LEU A 128 10.74 13.43 4.40
C LEU A 128 9.48 12.63 4.15
N ASN A 129 9.36 11.49 4.83
CA ASN A 129 8.15 10.67 4.84
C ASN A 129 7.15 11.18 5.89
N GLN A 130 5.88 10.82 5.75
CA GLN A 130 4.83 11.15 6.71
C GLN A 130 4.89 10.25 7.95
N ALA A 131 4.50 10.80 9.09
CA ALA A 131 4.48 10.08 10.37
C ALA A 131 3.56 8.85 10.31
N ASP A 132 2.40 8.96 9.67
CA ASP A 132 1.44 7.87 9.54
C ASP A 132 2.00 6.70 8.73
N HIS A 133 2.70 6.96 7.62
CA HIS A 133 3.37 5.91 6.84
C HIS A 133 4.41 5.16 7.67
N ILE A 134 5.19 5.91 8.48
CA ILE A 134 6.22 5.32 9.35
C ILE A 134 5.55 4.44 10.42
N ALA A 135 4.50 4.96 11.07
CA ALA A 135 3.78 4.25 12.13
C ALA A 135 3.11 2.96 11.60
N VAL A 136 2.42 3.06 10.46
CA VAL A 136 1.74 1.91 9.83
C VAL A 136 2.75 0.88 9.34
N GLY A 137 3.78 1.29 8.61
CA GLY A 137 4.74 0.35 8.06
C GLY A 137 5.51 -0.40 9.16
N GLN A 138 5.91 0.29 10.25
CA GLN A 138 6.50 -0.38 11.41
C GLN A 138 5.51 -1.37 12.05
N ALA A 139 4.25 -0.98 12.20
CA ALA A 139 3.22 -1.83 12.76
C ALA A 139 2.90 -3.05 11.87
N VAL A 140 2.94 -2.91 10.55
CA VAL A 140 2.79 -4.01 9.58
C VAL A 140 3.87 -5.07 9.77
N ILE A 141 5.14 -4.66 9.84
CA ILE A 141 6.28 -5.57 10.01
C ILE A 141 6.11 -6.41 11.28
N ASP A 142 5.75 -5.76 12.39
CA ASP A 142 5.53 -6.46 13.66
C ASP A 142 4.26 -7.32 13.64
N ALA A 143 3.17 -6.80 13.05
CA ALA A 143 1.90 -7.50 12.98
C ALA A 143 1.96 -8.80 12.18
N VAL A 144 2.86 -8.94 11.21
CA VAL A 144 3.12 -10.21 10.53
C VAL A 144 3.57 -11.28 11.53
N ARG A 145 4.48 -10.94 12.44
CA ARG A 145 4.93 -11.86 13.51
C ARG A 145 3.85 -12.09 14.56
N ASP A 146 3.11 -11.03 14.93
CA ASP A 146 2.00 -11.12 15.88
C ASP A 146 0.88 -12.02 15.36
N ALA A 147 0.56 -11.91 14.08
CA ALA A 147 -0.46 -12.74 13.43
C ALA A 147 -0.09 -14.24 13.45
N ALA A 148 1.20 -14.56 13.37
CA ALA A 148 1.70 -15.94 13.45
C ALA A 148 1.69 -16.51 14.89
N ASN A 149 1.71 -15.66 15.91
CA ASN A 149 1.86 -16.07 17.30
C ASN A 149 0.50 -16.23 17.98
N ARG A 150 0.16 -17.45 18.42
CA ARG A 150 -1.09 -17.78 19.12
C ARG A 150 -1.31 -16.97 20.40
N TRP A 151 -0.22 -16.60 21.07
CA TRP A 151 -0.27 -16.00 22.41
C TRP A 151 -0.22 -14.47 22.41
N VAL A 152 0.06 -13.87 21.26
CA VAL A 152 -0.05 -12.44 21.06
C VAL A 152 -1.46 -12.11 20.59
N PHE A 153 -2.10 -11.12 21.22
CA PHE A 153 -3.50 -10.74 20.95
C PHE A 153 -4.47 -11.93 21.04
N ARG A 154 -4.49 -12.57 22.21
CA ARG A 154 -5.29 -13.77 22.49
C ARG A 154 -6.78 -13.58 22.24
N GLU A 155 -7.28 -12.37 22.39
CA GLU A 155 -8.66 -11.99 22.08
C GLU A 155 -9.06 -12.32 20.64
N LEU A 156 -8.12 -12.29 19.69
CA LEU A 156 -8.38 -12.67 18.30
C LEU A 156 -8.82 -14.14 18.15
N LEU A 157 -8.39 -15.02 19.05
CA LEU A 157 -8.85 -16.40 19.08
C LEU A 157 -10.34 -16.50 19.46
N THR A 158 -10.81 -15.62 20.34
CA THR A 158 -12.24 -15.56 20.71
C THR A 158 -13.11 -15.01 19.58
N GLU A 159 -12.50 -14.28 18.63
CA GLU A 159 -13.13 -13.84 17.37
C GLU A 159 -13.10 -14.94 16.30
N GLY A 160 -12.56 -16.13 16.59
CA GLY A 160 -12.42 -17.23 15.63
C GLY A 160 -11.25 -17.07 14.65
N LEU A 161 -10.33 -16.15 14.92
CA LEU A 161 -9.18 -15.85 14.07
C LEU A 161 -7.95 -16.65 14.52
N GLU A 162 -7.74 -17.81 13.91
CA GLU A 162 -6.57 -18.64 14.16
C GLU A 162 -5.27 -17.98 13.68
N PRO A 163 -4.13 -18.27 14.32
CA PRO A 163 -2.84 -17.76 13.89
C PRO A 163 -2.55 -18.05 12.41
N TRP A 164 -1.88 -17.10 11.76
CA TRP A 164 -1.46 -17.22 10.38
C TRP A 164 0.05 -16.96 10.25
N ASN A 165 0.82 -17.97 9.89
CA ASN A 165 2.26 -17.94 9.69
C ASN A 165 2.67 -18.08 8.21
N GLY A 166 1.72 -17.88 7.29
CA GLY A 166 1.95 -18.07 5.85
C GLY A 166 2.47 -16.83 5.12
N VAL A 167 2.69 -15.70 5.81
CA VAL A 167 3.32 -14.53 5.19
C VAL A 167 4.79 -14.84 4.96
N ARG A 168 5.23 -14.79 3.70
CA ARG A 168 6.62 -15.07 3.31
C ARG A 168 7.44 -13.79 3.16
N MET A 169 6.82 -12.71 2.72
CA MET A 169 7.48 -11.42 2.51
C MET A 169 6.54 -10.24 2.67
N VAL A 170 7.12 -9.10 3.01
CA VAL A 170 6.49 -7.78 2.94
C VAL A 170 7.18 -7.00 1.82
N LEU A 171 6.38 -6.37 0.96
CA LEU A 171 6.81 -5.50 -0.13
C LEU A 171 6.55 -4.05 0.25
N ALA A 172 7.58 -3.25 0.49
CA ALA A 172 7.45 -1.83 0.76
C ALA A 172 7.72 -1.01 -0.51
N SER A 173 6.67 -0.36 -1.05
CA SER A 173 6.78 0.54 -2.19
C SER A 173 7.29 1.92 -1.77
N GLY A 174 8.02 2.62 -2.66
CA GLY A 174 8.57 3.96 -2.37
C GLY A 174 9.72 3.97 -1.36
N SER A 175 10.25 2.80 -0.96
CA SER A 175 11.38 2.71 -0.05
C SER A 175 12.69 3.19 -0.70
N PRO A 176 13.53 3.95 0.03
CA PRO A 176 14.86 4.33 -0.44
C PRO A 176 15.81 3.12 -0.56
N TYR A 177 15.44 1.99 0.00
CA TYR A 177 16.21 0.74 -0.05
C TYR A 177 15.64 -0.29 -1.05
N ALA A 178 14.78 0.14 -1.97
CA ALA A 178 14.20 -0.71 -2.99
C ALA A 178 15.29 -1.34 -3.89
N ARG A 179 15.34 -2.69 -3.89
CA ARG A 179 16.26 -3.49 -4.69
C ARG A 179 15.57 -4.50 -5.59
N HIS A 180 14.25 -4.58 -5.52
CA HIS A 180 13.44 -5.47 -6.35
C HIS A 180 12.45 -4.66 -7.19
N GLY A 181 12.04 -5.22 -8.32
CA GLY A 181 11.11 -4.55 -9.22
C GLY A 181 10.15 -5.52 -9.87
N VAL A 182 9.03 -4.96 -10.31
CA VAL A 182 7.99 -5.62 -11.09
C VAL A 182 7.84 -4.87 -12.40
N ASP A 183 7.93 -5.56 -13.53
CA ASP A 183 7.64 -4.97 -14.84
C ASP A 183 6.16 -4.65 -14.93
N ILE A 184 5.85 -3.37 -15.05
CA ILE A 184 4.48 -2.84 -15.16
C ILE A 184 4.18 -2.25 -16.53
N THR A 185 5.00 -2.52 -17.53
CA THR A 185 4.91 -1.89 -18.85
C THR A 185 3.51 -1.98 -19.45
N ASP A 186 2.88 -3.16 -19.38
CA ASP A 186 1.55 -3.42 -19.94
C ASP A 186 0.39 -2.98 -19.01
N HIS A 187 0.71 -2.61 -17.75
CA HIS A 187 -0.28 -2.27 -16.73
C HIS A 187 -0.13 -0.83 -16.21
N PHE A 188 0.81 -0.05 -16.74
CA PHE A 188 1.06 1.32 -16.33
C PHE A 188 -0.19 2.20 -16.43
N ALA A 189 -0.90 2.11 -17.56
CA ALA A 189 -2.12 2.89 -17.78
C ALA A 189 -3.23 2.57 -16.76
N ALA A 190 -3.33 1.32 -16.30
CA ALA A 190 -4.28 0.95 -15.23
C ALA A 190 -3.91 1.58 -13.89
N GLY A 191 -2.61 1.66 -13.57
CA GLY A 191 -2.12 2.37 -12.38
C GLY A 191 -2.42 3.87 -12.43
N VAL A 192 -2.21 4.51 -13.58
CA VAL A 192 -2.55 5.93 -13.80
C VAL A 192 -4.06 6.16 -13.63
N ALA A 193 -4.89 5.34 -14.27
CA ALA A 193 -6.35 5.45 -14.14
C ALA A 193 -6.83 5.27 -12.69
N SER A 194 -6.18 4.37 -11.94
CA SER A 194 -6.45 4.15 -10.52
C SER A 194 -6.16 5.41 -9.69
N LEU A 195 -5.03 6.07 -9.90
CA LEU A 195 -4.72 7.34 -9.21
C LEU A 195 -5.67 8.46 -9.63
N GLN A 196 -6.03 8.57 -10.91
CA GLN A 196 -6.97 9.56 -11.40
C GLN A 196 -8.38 9.41 -10.83
N ALA A 197 -8.76 8.23 -10.33
CA ALA A 197 -10.03 8.01 -9.65
C ALA A 197 -10.14 8.77 -8.31
N HIS A 198 -9.01 9.19 -7.72
CA HIS A 198 -8.96 10.07 -6.55
C HIS A 198 -9.18 11.56 -6.93
N ALA A 199 -10.23 11.83 -7.69
CA ALA A 199 -10.46 13.13 -8.32
C ALA A 199 -10.61 14.29 -7.34
N ALA A 200 -11.33 14.10 -6.22
CA ALA A 200 -11.50 15.16 -5.22
C ALA A 200 -10.19 15.43 -4.47
N TYR A 201 -9.43 14.37 -4.19
CA TYR A 201 -8.11 14.51 -3.58
C TYR A 201 -7.13 15.25 -4.50
N LEU A 202 -6.97 14.81 -5.75
CA LEU A 202 -6.07 15.44 -6.73
C LEU A 202 -6.44 16.92 -6.93
N LYS A 203 -7.73 17.23 -7.02
CA LYS A 203 -8.20 18.61 -7.07
C LYS A 203 -7.84 19.40 -5.80
N GLY A 204 -7.85 18.75 -4.65
CA GLY A 204 -7.48 19.35 -3.36
C GLY A 204 -6.01 19.73 -3.25
N LEU A 205 -5.13 19.06 -4.01
CA LEU A 205 -3.70 19.41 -4.07
C LEU A 205 -3.44 20.75 -4.76
N GLY A 206 -4.32 21.16 -5.69
CA GLY A 206 -4.14 22.34 -6.53
C GLY A 206 -3.27 22.07 -7.77
N ASP A 207 -3.53 22.84 -8.84
CA ASP A 207 -2.95 22.61 -10.17
C ASP A 207 -1.42 22.73 -10.23
N ASP A 208 -0.81 23.49 -9.34
CA ASP A 208 0.65 23.70 -9.28
C ASP A 208 1.39 22.62 -8.46
N HIS A 209 0.67 21.69 -7.84
CA HIS A 209 1.30 20.66 -7.01
C HIS A 209 1.92 19.56 -7.90
N PRO A 210 3.21 19.16 -7.66
CA PRO A 210 3.90 18.18 -8.50
C PRO A 210 3.20 16.81 -8.62
N MET A 211 2.35 16.46 -7.67
CA MET A 211 1.61 15.20 -7.63
C MET A 211 0.19 15.32 -8.23
N ALA A 212 -0.23 16.50 -8.68
CA ALA A 212 -1.58 16.71 -9.22
C ALA A 212 -1.75 16.07 -10.62
N ASP A 213 -0.71 16.05 -11.45
CA ASP A 213 -0.69 15.29 -12.69
C ASP A 213 -0.26 13.84 -12.41
N ALA A 214 -1.25 12.97 -12.31
CA ALA A 214 -1.04 11.56 -11.97
C ALA A 214 -0.14 10.82 -12.97
N GLU A 215 -0.29 11.12 -14.28
CA GLU A 215 0.50 10.43 -15.32
C GLU A 215 1.95 10.89 -15.31
N GLU A 216 2.19 12.20 -15.30
CA GLU A 216 3.54 12.76 -15.27
C GLU A 216 4.31 12.29 -14.01
N PHE A 217 3.66 12.36 -12.86
CA PHE A 217 4.27 11.93 -11.59
C PHE A 217 4.65 10.45 -11.59
N LEU A 218 3.73 9.57 -11.98
CA LEU A 218 3.98 8.13 -11.99
C LEU A 218 4.98 7.72 -13.08
N GLU A 219 4.95 8.38 -14.26
CA GLU A 219 5.82 8.01 -15.36
C GLU A 219 7.29 8.25 -15.05
N ALA A 220 7.63 9.34 -14.39
CA ALA A 220 9.01 9.67 -14.04
C ALA A 220 9.65 8.56 -13.18
N ALA A 221 8.97 8.12 -12.12
CA ALA A 221 9.45 7.05 -11.25
C ALA A 221 9.46 5.70 -11.96
N ALA A 222 8.39 5.37 -12.71
CA ALA A 222 8.27 4.10 -13.43
C ALA A 222 9.37 3.92 -14.50
N ARG A 223 9.73 4.98 -15.23
CA ARG A 223 10.84 4.96 -16.21
C ARG A 223 12.19 4.77 -15.54
N ALA A 224 12.47 5.48 -14.46
CA ALA A 224 13.72 5.35 -13.72
C ALA A 224 13.90 3.90 -13.22
N ASN A 225 12.87 3.33 -12.61
CA ASN A 225 12.87 1.93 -12.15
C ASN A 225 12.92 0.93 -13.30
N GLY A 226 12.22 1.21 -14.42
CA GLY A 226 12.27 0.40 -15.64
C GLY A 226 13.69 0.27 -16.18
N THR A 227 14.44 1.36 -16.23
CA THR A 227 15.86 1.37 -16.61
C THR A 227 16.69 0.45 -15.69
N ARG A 228 16.42 0.46 -14.39
CA ARG A 228 17.11 -0.39 -13.41
C ARG A 228 16.73 -1.87 -13.51
N LEU A 229 15.50 -2.19 -13.90
CA LEU A 229 15.01 -3.56 -14.06
C LEU A 229 15.31 -4.13 -15.46
N GLY A 230 15.43 -3.27 -16.48
CA GLY A 230 15.64 -3.68 -17.87
C GLY A 230 14.35 -3.79 -18.69
N CYS A 231 13.32 -3.01 -18.34
CA CYS A 231 12.04 -2.90 -19.05
C CYS A 231 11.66 -1.41 -19.25
N ARG A 232 10.50 -1.13 -19.85
CA ARG A 232 10.05 0.25 -20.09
C ARG A 232 9.61 0.94 -18.81
N PHE A 233 8.75 0.28 -18.01
CA PHE A 233 8.21 0.79 -16.76
C PHE A 233 8.29 -0.28 -15.67
N ALA A 234 8.73 0.08 -14.48
CA ALA A 234 8.74 -0.80 -13.32
C ALA A 234 8.25 -0.10 -12.04
N ALA A 235 7.56 -0.86 -11.19
CA ALA A 235 7.38 -0.54 -9.79
C ALA A 235 8.53 -1.13 -8.98
N SER A 236 9.04 -0.39 -7.98
CA SER A 236 10.16 -0.86 -7.16
C SER A 236 9.73 -1.12 -5.71
N PHE A 237 10.38 -2.11 -5.10
CA PHE A 237 10.06 -2.57 -3.75
C PHE A 237 11.33 -2.89 -2.94
N GLU A 238 11.30 -2.54 -1.67
CA GLU A 238 12.10 -3.21 -0.67
C GLU A 238 11.39 -4.50 -0.28
N VAL A 239 12.10 -5.61 -0.28
CA VAL A 239 11.58 -6.92 0.12
C VAL A 239 12.09 -7.25 1.51
N ILE A 240 11.16 -7.48 2.45
CA ILE A 240 11.44 -7.90 3.81
C ILE A 240 10.96 -9.35 3.92
N GLU A 241 11.90 -10.29 4.03
CA GLU A 241 11.59 -11.72 4.09
C GLU A 241 11.20 -12.17 5.49
N PHE A 242 10.21 -13.04 5.56
CA PHE A 242 9.76 -13.74 6.75
C PHE A 242 9.91 -15.25 6.50
N GLY A 243 11.12 -15.73 6.70
CA GLY A 243 11.46 -17.16 6.59
C GLY A 243 11.35 -17.90 7.92
#